data_2537f7954a105bcd90499211c6ccaec7
#
_entry.id   2537f7954a105bcd90499211c6ccaec7
#
_cell.length_a   1.000
_cell.length_b   1.000
_cell.length_c   1.000
_cell.angle_alpha   90.00
_cell.angle_beta   90.00
_cell.angle_gamma   90.00
#
_symmetry.space_group_name_H-M   'P 1'
#
loop_
_entity.id
_entity.type
_entity.pdbx_description
1 polymer ?
#
loop_
_entity_poly.entity_id
_entity_poly.type
_entity_poly.pdbx_seq_one_letter_code
_entity_poly.pdbx_strand_id
1 'polypeptide(L)'
;MKDSYCIVLTTTNSQESKQALITAIFDNQLAACIQTMPIESHYVWQQQLCCDDEILLVIKTTSACYSLLEELIVKIHNYDVPQVVKLPFIDGFNPYLAWLEQNTRC
;
A
#
# COMPACT_ATOMS: atom_id res chain seq x y z
N MET A 1 14.69 10.03 10.81
CA MET A 1 13.87 11.17 10.39
C MET A 1 12.46 10.70 10.13
N LYS A 2 11.51 11.35 10.77
CA LYS A 2 10.14 10.84 10.80
C LYS A 2 9.40 10.89 9.46
N ASP A 3 9.87 11.69 8.51
CA ASP A 3 9.20 11.76 7.20
C ASP A 3 9.87 10.89 6.14
N SER A 4 10.88 10.11 6.53
CA SER A 4 11.65 9.31 5.59
C SER A 4 11.01 7.98 5.24
N TYR A 5 10.11 7.48 6.08
CA TYR A 5 9.49 6.16 5.93
C TYR A 5 7.99 6.28 6.05
N CYS A 6 7.28 5.40 5.37
CA CYS A 6 5.82 5.44 5.41
C CYS A 6 5.19 4.07 5.25
N ILE A 7 3.93 4.00 5.70
CA ILE A 7 3.02 2.91 5.40
C ILE A 7 2.06 3.42 4.33
N VAL A 8 1.83 2.63 3.31
CA VAL A 8 0.81 2.92 2.32
C VAL A 8 -0.27 1.86 2.43
N LEU A 9 -1.51 2.31 2.58
CA LEU A 9 -2.67 1.42 2.69
C LEU A 9 -3.45 1.45 1.39
N THR A 10 -3.79 0.27 0.90
CA THR A 10 -4.74 0.09 -0.20
C THR A 10 -5.56 -1.16 0.06
N THR A 11 -6.72 -1.24 -0.55
CA THR A 11 -7.62 -2.39 -0.42
C THR A 11 -8.04 -2.86 -1.79
N THR A 12 -8.37 -4.13 -1.91
CA THR A 12 -8.93 -4.69 -3.14
C THR A 12 -9.91 -5.81 -2.78
N ASN A 13 -10.78 -6.15 -3.71
CA ASN A 13 -11.81 -7.16 -3.48
C ASN A 13 -11.49 -8.51 -4.13
N SER A 14 -10.30 -8.70 -4.67
CA SER A 14 -9.96 -9.97 -5.32
C SER A 14 -8.53 -10.40 -5.03
N GLN A 15 -8.34 -11.71 -4.94
CA GLN A 15 -7.01 -12.30 -4.79
C GLN A 15 -6.15 -12.02 -6.01
N GLU A 16 -6.75 -12.02 -7.19
CA GLU A 16 -6.05 -11.76 -8.44
C GLU A 16 -5.48 -10.34 -8.46
N SER A 17 -6.29 -9.34 -8.09
CA SER A 17 -5.84 -7.96 -8.00
C SER A 17 -4.77 -7.78 -6.93
N LYS A 18 -4.96 -8.41 -5.77
CA LYS A 18 -3.96 -8.39 -4.70
C LYS A 18 -2.61 -8.89 -5.22
N GLN A 19 -2.60 -10.04 -5.89
CA GLN A 19 -1.36 -10.63 -6.37
C GLN A 19 -0.71 -9.78 -7.46
N ALA A 20 -1.51 -9.19 -8.33
CA ALA A 20 -1.00 -8.30 -9.37
C ALA A 20 -0.34 -7.07 -8.78
N LEU A 21 -0.95 -6.47 -7.76
CA LEU A 21 -0.37 -5.33 -7.04
C LEU A 21 0.96 -5.70 -6.39
N ILE A 22 0.98 -6.80 -5.64
CA ILE A 22 2.19 -7.26 -4.93
C ILE A 22 3.34 -7.49 -5.93
N THR A 23 3.06 -8.21 -7.00
CA THR A 23 4.08 -8.53 -8.01
C THR A 23 4.64 -7.26 -8.65
N ALA A 24 3.77 -6.34 -9.07
CA ALA A 24 4.20 -5.12 -9.72
C ALA A 24 5.01 -4.22 -8.79
N ILE A 25 4.58 -4.12 -7.53
CA ILE A 25 5.27 -3.28 -6.55
C ILE A 25 6.68 -3.79 -6.30
N PHE A 26 6.84 -5.10 -6.08
CA PHE A 26 8.17 -5.68 -5.86
C PHE A 26 9.04 -5.69 -7.12
N ASP A 27 8.45 -5.95 -8.28
CA ASP A 27 9.20 -5.91 -9.55
C ASP A 27 9.79 -4.52 -9.80
N ASN A 28 9.12 -3.48 -9.35
CA ASN A 28 9.59 -2.10 -9.49
C ASN A 28 10.37 -1.60 -8.27
N GLN A 29 10.61 -2.45 -7.30
CA GLN A 29 11.37 -2.12 -6.08
C GLN A 29 10.82 -0.89 -5.35
N LEU A 30 9.50 -0.75 -5.31
CA LEU A 30 8.83 0.39 -4.70
C LEU A 30 8.43 0.16 -3.25
N ALA A 31 8.64 -1.04 -2.73
CA ALA A 31 8.40 -1.35 -1.33
C ALA A 31 9.29 -2.50 -0.90
N ALA A 32 9.60 -2.55 0.39
CA ALA A 32 10.40 -3.62 0.97
C ALA A 32 9.53 -4.69 1.64
N CYS A 33 8.33 -4.32 2.08
CA CYS A 33 7.46 -5.23 2.82
C CYS A 33 6.00 -4.93 2.48
N ILE A 34 5.24 -5.99 2.22
CA ILE A 34 3.78 -5.90 2.05
C ILE A 34 3.16 -6.97 2.92
N GLN A 35 2.28 -6.56 3.81
CA GLN A 35 1.52 -7.48 4.66
C GLN A 35 0.05 -7.35 4.28
N THR A 36 -0.66 -8.48 4.27
CA THR A 36 -2.06 -8.49 3.85
C THR A 36 -2.93 -9.15 4.89
N MET A 37 -4.19 -8.69 4.98
CA MET A 37 -5.17 -9.33 5.83
C MET A 37 -6.56 -9.18 5.24
N PRO A 38 -7.46 -10.15 5.47
CA PRO A 38 -8.85 -10.00 5.10
C PRO A 38 -9.53 -9.02 6.06
N ILE A 39 -10.36 -8.16 5.51
CA ILE A 39 -11.12 -7.17 6.29
C ILE A 39 -12.55 -7.13 5.79
N GLU A 40 -13.42 -6.51 6.58
CA GLU A 40 -14.78 -6.17 6.19
C GLU A 40 -14.85 -4.65 6.14
N SER A 41 -15.21 -4.10 4.99
CA SER A 41 -15.25 -2.65 4.79
C SER A 41 -16.69 -2.17 4.74
N HIS A 42 -16.97 -1.13 5.49
CA HIS A 42 -18.27 -0.45 5.49
C HIS A 42 -18.04 0.97 4.98
N TYR A 43 -18.76 1.37 3.93
CA TYR A 43 -18.50 2.64 3.29
C TYR A 43 -19.74 3.16 2.57
N VAL A 44 -19.72 4.43 2.23
CA VAL A 44 -20.79 5.08 1.49
C VAL A 44 -20.40 5.16 0.02
N TRP A 45 -21.23 4.62 -0.85
CA TRP A 45 -21.06 4.69 -2.30
C TRP A 45 -22.39 5.05 -2.94
N GLN A 46 -22.38 6.13 -3.73
CA GLN A 46 -23.60 6.61 -4.40
C GLN A 46 -24.76 6.77 -3.42
N GLN A 47 -24.49 7.39 -2.26
CA GLN A 47 -25.47 7.67 -1.20
C GLN A 47 -26.03 6.41 -0.53
N GLN A 48 -25.41 5.26 -0.75
CA GLN A 48 -25.80 3.98 -0.15
C GLN A 48 -24.71 3.51 0.80
N LEU A 49 -25.13 2.91 1.91
CA LEU A 49 -24.19 2.26 2.81
C LEU A 49 -23.91 0.86 2.27
N CYS A 50 -22.64 0.59 2.01
CA CYS A 50 -22.18 -0.68 1.47
C CYS A 50 -21.32 -1.41 2.49
N CYS A 51 -21.31 -2.74 2.40
CA CYS A 51 -20.45 -3.60 3.21
C CYS A 51 -19.88 -4.68 2.30
N ASP A 52 -18.56 -4.74 2.19
CA ASP A 52 -17.89 -5.72 1.33
C ASP A 52 -16.73 -6.36 2.05
N ASP A 53 -16.45 -7.62 1.69
CA ASP A 53 -15.20 -8.26 2.06
C ASP A 53 -14.09 -7.74 1.17
N GLU A 54 -13.00 -7.31 1.78
CA GLU A 54 -11.84 -6.82 1.06
C GLU A 54 -10.57 -7.40 1.65
N ILE A 55 -9.46 -7.19 0.94
CA ILE A 55 -8.11 -7.51 1.41
C ILE A 55 -7.39 -6.19 1.60
N LEU A 56 -6.87 -5.97 2.79
CA LEU A 56 -6.04 -4.80 3.10
C LEU A 56 -4.59 -5.14 2.81
N LEU A 57 -3.91 -4.25 2.08
CA LEU A 57 -2.47 -4.32 1.90
C LEU A 57 -1.83 -3.21 2.74
N VAL A 58 -0.91 -3.60 3.60
CA VAL A 58 -0.10 -2.71 4.42
C VAL A 58 1.29 -2.71 3.81
N ILE A 59 1.63 -1.64 3.12
CA ILE A 59 2.85 -1.55 2.30
C ILE A 59 3.84 -0.65 3.03
N LYS A 60 5.03 -1.15 3.31
CA LYS A 60 6.06 -0.39 4.03
C LYS A 60 7.19 -0.05 3.09
N THR A 61 7.50 1.24 3.02
CA THR A 61 8.47 1.76 2.07
C THR A 61 9.06 3.07 2.56
N THR A 62 9.87 3.69 1.72
CA THR A 62 10.38 5.04 1.98
C THR A 62 9.42 6.09 1.45
N SER A 63 9.42 7.25 2.06
CA SER A 63 8.58 8.35 1.58
C SER A 63 8.98 8.81 0.18
N ALA A 64 10.25 8.67 -0.18
CA ALA A 64 10.73 8.99 -1.52
C ALA A 64 10.07 8.14 -2.61
N CYS A 65 9.63 6.92 -2.27
CA CYS A 65 8.96 6.03 -3.22
C CYS A 65 7.46 6.29 -3.36
N TYR A 66 6.87 7.09 -2.47
CA TYR A 66 5.41 7.17 -2.40
C TYR A 66 4.76 7.58 -3.72
N SER A 67 5.25 8.64 -4.36
CA SER A 67 4.59 9.13 -5.59
C SER A 67 4.60 8.09 -6.71
N LEU A 68 5.69 7.38 -6.88
CA LEU A 68 5.78 6.31 -7.87
C LEU A 68 4.90 5.13 -7.49
N LEU A 69 4.84 4.80 -6.19
CA LEU A 69 4.00 3.72 -5.69
C LEU A 69 2.52 4.04 -5.90
N GLU A 70 2.09 5.25 -5.55
CA GLU A 70 0.70 5.69 -5.77
C GLU A 70 0.34 5.58 -7.25
N GLU A 71 1.20 6.09 -8.12
CA GLU A 71 0.97 6.07 -9.56
C GLU A 71 0.82 4.63 -10.08
N LEU A 72 1.68 3.73 -9.63
CA LEU A 72 1.62 2.32 -10.03
C LEU A 72 0.32 1.66 -9.54
N ILE A 73 -0.04 1.87 -8.28
CA ILE A 73 -1.26 1.29 -7.70
C ILE A 73 -2.48 1.76 -8.47
N VAL A 74 -2.60 3.05 -8.71
CA VAL A 74 -3.75 3.62 -9.43
C VAL A 74 -3.84 3.05 -10.85
N LYS A 75 -2.70 2.87 -11.50
CA LYS A 75 -2.63 2.38 -12.88
C LYS A 75 -3.15 0.95 -13.01
N ILE A 76 -2.80 0.07 -12.08
CA ILE A 76 -3.11 -1.36 -12.22
C ILE A 76 -4.25 -1.85 -11.34
N HIS A 77 -4.77 -1.00 -10.46
CA HIS A 77 -5.86 -1.37 -9.56
C HIS A 77 -7.12 -1.70 -10.34
N ASN A 78 -7.92 -2.63 -9.81
CA ASN A 78 -9.18 -3.02 -10.43
C ASN A 78 -10.35 -2.07 -10.11
N TYR A 79 -10.16 -1.10 -9.20
CA TYR A 79 -11.15 -0.06 -8.92
C TYR A 79 -10.83 1.20 -9.73
N ASP A 80 -11.86 1.96 -10.08
CA ASP A 80 -11.67 3.26 -10.73
C ASP A 80 -11.05 4.28 -9.76
N VAL A 81 -11.51 4.25 -8.51
CA VAL A 81 -11.00 5.14 -7.47
C VAL A 81 -10.58 4.31 -6.26
N PRO A 82 -9.35 3.78 -6.26
CA PRO A 82 -8.89 2.97 -5.14
C PRO A 82 -8.52 3.83 -3.94
N GLN A 83 -8.58 3.23 -2.75
CA GLN A 83 -7.98 3.81 -1.56
C GLN A 83 -6.46 3.72 -1.70
N VAL A 84 -5.77 4.85 -1.58
CA VAL A 84 -4.31 4.90 -1.48
C VAL A 84 -4.00 5.98 -0.46
N VAL A 85 -3.54 5.58 0.72
CA VAL A 85 -3.31 6.49 1.84
C VAL A 85 -1.90 6.29 2.37
N LYS A 86 -1.19 7.39 2.58
CA LYS A 86 0.16 7.38 3.14
C LYS A 86 0.10 7.77 4.61
N LEU A 87 0.73 6.97 5.47
CA LEU A 87 0.90 7.26 6.88
C LEU A 87 2.40 7.33 7.18
N PRO A 88 2.88 8.40 7.82
CA PRO A 88 4.30 8.48 8.15
C PRO A 88 4.66 7.55 9.30
N PHE A 89 5.89 7.06 9.32
CA PHE A 89 6.44 6.47 10.54
C PHE A 89 6.84 7.62 11.47
N ILE A 90 6.32 7.64 12.67
CA ILE A 90 6.79 8.60 13.66
C ILE A 90 8.15 8.17 14.19
N ASP A 91 8.34 6.86 14.38
CA ASP A 91 9.58 6.28 14.87
C ASP A 91 9.63 4.81 14.48
N GLY A 92 10.77 4.20 14.60
CA GLY A 92 10.95 2.79 14.31
C GLY A 92 12.33 2.30 14.73
N PHE A 93 12.49 0.99 14.75
CA PHE A 93 13.76 0.34 15.08
C PHE A 93 14.77 0.61 13.95
N ASN A 94 15.87 1.26 14.26
CA ASN A 94 16.83 1.73 13.25
C ASN A 94 17.32 0.64 12.28
N PRO A 95 17.66 -0.57 12.72
CA PRO A 95 18.04 -1.61 11.78
C PRO A 95 16.94 -2.01 10.80
N TYR A 96 15.67 -1.96 11.24
CA TYR A 96 14.54 -2.24 10.36
C TYR A 96 14.37 -1.13 9.31
N LEU A 97 14.51 0.13 9.73
CA LEU A 97 14.41 1.28 8.83
C LEU A 97 15.51 1.24 7.77
N ALA A 98 16.71 0.87 8.17
CA ALA A 98 17.83 0.69 7.24
C ALA A 98 17.53 -0.43 6.23
N TRP A 99 16.89 -1.50 6.68
CA TRP A 99 16.51 -2.60 5.82
C TRP A 99 15.46 -2.14 4.77
N LEU A 100 14.51 -1.31 5.16
CA LEU A 100 13.55 -0.74 4.22
C LEU A 100 14.26 0.04 3.11
N GLU A 101 15.22 0.88 3.48
CA GLU A 101 15.98 1.67 2.50
C GLU A 101 16.77 0.79 1.54
N GLN A 102 17.41 -0.26 2.06
CA GLN A 102 18.25 -1.14 1.25
C GLN A 102 17.47 -1.94 0.23
N ASN A 103 16.16 -2.08 0.42
CA ASN A 103 15.32 -2.92 -0.42
C ASN A 103 14.30 -2.13 -1.24
N THR A 104 14.52 -0.83 -1.38
CA THR A 104 13.76 0.05 -2.26
C THR A 104 14.72 0.83 -3.14
N ARG A 105 14.27 1.23 -4.34
CA ARG A 105 15.15 1.92 -5.30
C ARG A 105 15.09 3.44 -5.22
N CYS A 106 14.21 3.97 -4.41
CA CYS A 106 14.02 5.42 -4.35
C CYS A 106 14.79 6.09 -3.20
#